data_1bde30f2d3166637cb3c81b0b9a057bd
#
_entry.id   1bde30f2d3166637cb3c81b0b9a057bd
#
_cell.length_a   1.000
_cell.length_b   1.000
_cell.length_c   1.000
_cell.angle_alpha   90.00
_cell.angle_beta   90.00
_cell.angle_gamma   90.00
#
_symmetry.space_group_name_H-M   'P 1'
#
loop_
_entity.id
_entity.type
_entity.pdbx_description
1 polymer ?
#
loop_
_entity_poly.entity_id
_entity_poly.type
_entity_poly.pdbx_seq_one_letter_code
_entity_poly.pdbx_strand_id
1 'polypeptide(L)'
;MMLGVGQTIKSKSVLFAVIPGVLFFAAADSFSATCAGPGERYEIRGSAVYFDTGEVQKNSTRVQKKLDDVDVSSFKVMDSPHSAELDNKCGLDFHYAHYYARDKKSVFFKGELIPKADPGSFQFVNEFFAKDNNHVFYQEKKISDKPNLFKILDDHGPSYAFDGDKYFYETREMGKNGFRFVDGSDVYTEDARFVYHDGVVVKGADPKSFVLYKSSALAKDKSHVFSDDKVIPGVDAASFRQLDNSVLFRDKSALYYAGDRLGNVDPDSAHLSQLNNYVVDAHKVYSLVKDDSGKVSAMEMEGRDASTFVELSANWEKDSRHVYFKDEIFDQADLESFHLTDAGIPEDKNYRYRNTQKLCKFDRTSSARLPDCDGNAK
;
A
#
# COMPACT_ATOMS: atom_id res chain seq x y z
N MET A 1 -8.42 -22.43 -41.41
CA MET A 1 -6.95 -22.46 -41.41
C MET A 1 -6.44 -21.08 -41.25
N MET A 2 -6.23 -20.62 -40.01
CA MET A 2 -5.44 -19.43 -39.65
C MET A 2 -5.12 -19.55 -38.17
N LEU A 3 -3.90 -19.84 -37.89
CA LEU A 3 -3.27 -19.88 -36.57
C LEU A 3 -2.98 -18.46 -36.12
N GLY A 4 -3.54 -18.07 -35.03
CA GLY A 4 -3.20 -16.83 -34.31
C GLY A 4 -2.28 -17.14 -33.15
N VAL A 5 -1.00 -16.85 -33.32
CA VAL A 5 0.03 -16.97 -32.30
C VAL A 5 -0.12 -15.80 -31.34
N GLY A 6 -0.50 -16.08 -30.09
CA GLY A 6 -0.47 -15.11 -29.00
C GLY A 6 0.97 -14.83 -28.58
N GLN A 7 1.51 -13.70 -28.93
CA GLN A 7 2.77 -13.20 -28.40
C GLN A 7 2.56 -12.65 -26.98
N THR A 8 3.22 -13.31 -26.03
CA THR A 8 3.41 -12.80 -24.68
C THR A 8 4.37 -11.61 -24.70
N ILE A 9 3.85 -10.40 -24.64
CA ILE A 9 4.67 -9.21 -24.46
C ILE A 9 5.04 -9.12 -22.99
N LYS A 10 6.26 -9.51 -22.65
CA LYS A 10 6.90 -9.12 -21.41
C LYS A 10 7.29 -7.65 -21.49
N SER A 11 6.41 -6.76 -21.08
CA SER A 11 6.79 -5.37 -20.85
C SER A 11 7.50 -5.28 -19.51
N LYS A 12 8.80 -5.08 -19.54
CA LYS A 12 9.53 -4.51 -18.40
C LYS A 12 9.16 -3.03 -18.34
N SER A 13 8.09 -2.72 -17.65
CA SER A 13 7.80 -1.34 -17.27
C SER A 13 8.58 -1.05 -16.00
N VAL A 14 9.73 -0.41 -16.16
CA VAL A 14 10.38 0.31 -15.07
C VAL A 14 9.51 1.54 -14.83
N LEU A 15 8.62 1.46 -13.86
CA LEU A 15 7.82 2.60 -13.43
C LEU A 15 8.69 3.42 -12.47
N PHE A 16 9.28 4.51 -12.98
CA PHE A 16 9.79 5.58 -12.12
C PHE A 16 8.58 6.27 -11.49
N ALA A 17 8.31 5.95 -10.24
CA ALA A 17 7.36 6.70 -9.44
C ALA A 17 8.05 7.99 -8.98
N VAL A 18 7.90 9.05 -9.74
CA VAL A 18 8.07 10.42 -9.24
C VAL A 18 6.97 10.64 -8.20
N ILE A 19 7.33 10.76 -6.95
CA ILE A 19 6.40 11.12 -5.87
C ILE A 19 6.56 12.63 -5.62
N PRO A 20 5.71 13.50 -6.16
CA PRO A 20 5.60 14.86 -5.67
C PRO A 20 4.59 14.88 -4.53
N GLY A 21 5.05 15.18 -3.33
CA GLY A 21 4.19 15.48 -2.20
C GLY A 21 3.74 14.23 -1.45
N VAL A 22 3.86 14.35 -0.15
CA VAL A 22 3.36 13.44 0.87
C VAL A 22 1.96 12.96 0.48
N LEU A 23 1.87 11.82 -0.18
CA LEU A 23 0.64 11.07 -0.22
C LEU A 23 0.53 10.44 1.17
N PHE A 24 -0.40 10.96 1.95
CA PHE A 24 -1.02 10.20 3.00
C PHE A 24 -1.44 8.86 2.39
N PHE A 25 -0.63 7.83 2.57
CA PHE A 25 -1.20 6.52 2.75
C PHE A 25 -1.76 6.52 4.18
N ALA A 26 -2.91 7.18 4.39
CA ALA A 26 -3.91 6.45 5.09
C ALA A 26 -3.85 5.08 4.40
N ALA A 27 -3.56 4.03 5.11
CA ALA A 27 -4.06 2.74 4.77
C ALA A 27 -5.59 2.86 4.85
N ALA A 28 -6.19 3.61 3.90
CA ALA A 28 -7.38 3.10 3.31
C ALA A 28 -6.86 1.73 2.89
N ASP A 29 -7.28 0.67 3.59
CA ASP A 29 -7.39 -0.58 2.94
C ASP A 29 -7.78 -0.20 1.52
N SER A 30 -6.78 -0.16 0.63
CA SER A 30 -7.08 -0.38 -0.74
C SER A 30 -7.63 -1.80 -0.66
N PHE A 31 -8.89 -1.93 -0.24
CA PHE A 31 -9.75 -2.87 -0.86
C PHE A 31 -9.54 -2.58 -2.35
N SER A 32 -8.47 -3.12 -2.88
CA SER A 32 -8.48 -3.67 -4.18
C SER A 32 -9.70 -4.59 -4.08
N ALA A 33 -10.88 -4.00 -4.26
CA ALA A 33 -12.02 -4.74 -4.73
C ALA A 33 -11.46 -5.35 -6.01
N THR A 34 -10.81 -6.50 -5.86
CA THR A 34 -10.47 -7.37 -6.95
C THR A 34 -11.84 -7.70 -7.46
N CYS A 35 -12.22 -6.93 -8.49
CA CYS A 35 -13.45 -7.22 -9.19
C CYS A 35 -13.38 -8.71 -9.45
N ALA A 36 -14.24 -9.51 -8.78
CA ALA A 36 -14.22 -10.95 -8.90
C ALA A 36 -14.30 -11.23 -10.39
N GLY A 37 -13.35 -11.98 -10.90
CA GLY A 37 -13.36 -12.30 -12.31
C GLY A 37 -14.69 -12.98 -12.64
N PRO A 38 -15.14 -12.98 -13.89
CA PRO A 38 -16.41 -13.57 -14.30
C PRO A 38 -16.37 -15.07 -14.00
N GLY A 39 -16.76 -15.51 -12.81
CA GLY A 39 -16.63 -16.91 -12.49
C GLY A 39 -17.13 -17.38 -11.13
N GLU A 40 -17.00 -16.61 -10.08
CA GLU A 40 -17.44 -17.05 -8.75
C GLU A 40 -18.97 -16.94 -8.63
N ARG A 41 -19.70 -18.07 -8.68
CA ARG A 41 -21.15 -18.10 -8.59
C ARG A 41 -21.71 -19.47 -8.24
N TYR A 42 -22.93 -19.49 -7.72
CA TYR A 42 -23.70 -20.73 -7.59
C TYR A 42 -24.44 -21.06 -8.88
N GLU A 43 -24.45 -22.34 -9.23
CA GLU A 43 -25.19 -22.89 -10.37
C GLU A 43 -26.02 -24.09 -9.95
N ILE A 44 -27.30 -24.10 -10.30
CA ILE A 44 -28.21 -25.24 -10.10
C ILE A 44 -28.23 -26.06 -11.38
N ARG A 45 -27.89 -27.34 -11.30
CA ARG A 45 -27.91 -28.26 -12.43
C ARG A 45 -28.69 -29.52 -12.05
N GLY A 46 -29.93 -29.61 -12.53
CA GLY A 46 -30.84 -30.71 -12.19
C GLY A 46 -31.11 -30.77 -10.68
N SER A 47 -30.68 -31.84 -10.04
CA SER A 47 -30.86 -32.05 -8.60
C SER A 47 -29.60 -31.72 -7.78
N ALA A 48 -28.65 -30.96 -8.29
CA ALA A 48 -27.43 -30.61 -7.61
C ALA A 48 -27.12 -29.09 -7.72
N VAL A 49 -26.42 -28.57 -6.72
CA VAL A 49 -25.89 -27.21 -6.70
C VAL A 49 -24.35 -27.26 -6.74
N TYR A 50 -23.78 -26.37 -7.51
CA TYR A 50 -22.33 -26.20 -7.65
C TYR A 50 -21.95 -24.76 -7.34
N PHE A 51 -20.78 -24.56 -6.80
CA PHE A 51 -20.11 -23.27 -6.71
C PHE A 51 -18.94 -23.25 -7.69
N ASP A 52 -18.96 -22.30 -8.63
CA ASP A 52 -17.84 -22.03 -9.53
C ASP A 52 -16.85 -21.13 -8.80
N THR A 53 -15.61 -21.54 -8.66
CA THR A 53 -14.58 -20.80 -7.92
C THR A 53 -13.93 -19.68 -8.74
N GLY A 54 -14.29 -19.54 -10.01
CA GLY A 54 -13.61 -18.61 -10.93
C GLY A 54 -12.25 -19.09 -11.41
N GLU A 55 -11.69 -20.10 -10.79
CA GLU A 55 -10.39 -20.65 -11.17
C GLU A 55 -10.49 -21.45 -12.47
N VAL A 56 -9.48 -21.30 -13.31
CA VAL A 56 -9.36 -22.04 -14.57
C VAL A 56 -8.10 -22.89 -14.55
N GLN A 57 -8.25 -24.20 -14.71
CA GLN A 57 -7.13 -25.12 -14.82
C GLN A 57 -6.39 -24.94 -16.16
N LYS A 58 -5.17 -25.50 -16.27
CA LYS A 58 -4.33 -25.42 -17.48
C LYS A 58 -4.99 -25.90 -18.78
N ASN A 59 -6.01 -26.74 -18.67
CA ASN A 59 -6.81 -27.26 -19.80
C ASN A 59 -8.06 -26.41 -20.10
N SER A 60 -8.17 -25.20 -19.57
CA SER A 60 -9.33 -24.30 -19.68
C SER A 60 -10.61 -24.80 -19.02
N THR A 61 -10.53 -25.80 -18.13
CA THR A 61 -11.69 -26.30 -17.36
C THR A 61 -11.85 -25.46 -16.09
N ARG A 62 -13.06 -24.98 -15.83
CA ARG A 62 -13.37 -24.25 -14.58
C ARG A 62 -13.42 -25.19 -13.38
N VAL A 63 -12.89 -24.74 -12.26
CA VAL A 63 -12.97 -25.47 -10.99
C VAL A 63 -14.33 -25.22 -10.37
N GLN A 64 -15.08 -26.29 -10.15
CA GLN A 64 -16.41 -26.26 -9.56
C GLN A 64 -16.48 -27.20 -8.38
N LYS A 65 -17.08 -26.73 -7.30
CA LYS A 65 -17.35 -27.52 -6.11
C LYS A 65 -18.82 -27.89 -6.07
N LYS A 66 -19.14 -29.17 -5.99
CA LYS A 66 -20.49 -29.64 -5.73
C LYS A 66 -20.82 -29.47 -4.24
N LEU A 67 -21.97 -28.89 -3.93
CA LEU A 67 -22.43 -28.80 -2.57
C LEU A 67 -23.05 -30.12 -2.12
N ASP A 68 -22.68 -30.57 -0.93
CA ASP A 68 -23.25 -31.75 -0.31
C ASP A 68 -24.50 -31.41 0.50
N ASP A 69 -25.44 -32.35 0.63
CA ASP A 69 -26.65 -32.29 1.47
C ASP A 69 -27.55 -31.06 1.28
N VAL A 70 -27.50 -30.43 0.10
CA VAL A 70 -28.29 -29.24 -0.22
C VAL A 70 -29.71 -29.63 -0.62
N ASP A 71 -30.71 -28.92 -0.08
CA ASP A 71 -32.09 -28.97 -0.56
C ASP A 71 -32.28 -28.01 -1.75
N VAL A 72 -32.13 -28.55 -2.95
CA VAL A 72 -32.21 -27.76 -4.20
C VAL A 72 -33.55 -27.03 -4.35
N SER A 73 -34.64 -27.60 -3.84
CA SER A 73 -35.99 -27.03 -3.98
C SER A 73 -36.18 -25.73 -3.22
N SER A 74 -35.43 -25.54 -2.14
CA SER A 74 -35.44 -24.33 -1.31
C SER A 74 -34.18 -23.49 -1.40
N PHE A 75 -33.21 -23.91 -2.23
CA PHE A 75 -31.93 -23.21 -2.38
C PHE A 75 -32.10 -21.81 -2.94
N LYS A 76 -31.47 -20.84 -2.28
CA LYS A 76 -31.46 -19.43 -2.70
C LYS A 76 -30.08 -18.83 -2.48
N VAL A 77 -29.58 -18.12 -3.47
CA VAL A 77 -28.45 -17.23 -3.33
C VAL A 77 -28.91 -15.99 -2.54
N MET A 78 -28.05 -15.47 -1.68
CA MET A 78 -28.37 -14.34 -0.81
C MET A 78 -27.59 -13.10 -1.29
N ASP A 79 -28.31 -12.00 -1.45
CA ASP A 79 -27.72 -10.70 -1.80
C ASP A 79 -27.14 -10.05 -0.53
N SER A 80 -25.89 -9.62 -0.57
CA SER A 80 -25.29 -8.85 0.51
C SER A 80 -25.76 -7.38 0.46
N PRO A 81 -25.73 -6.62 1.57
CA PRO A 81 -26.17 -5.23 1.62
C PRO A 81 -25.46 -4.29 0.64
N HIS A 82 -24.25 -4.60 0.23
CA HIS A 82 -23.44 -3.78 -0.67
C HIS A 82 -23.28 -4.33 -2.09
N SER A 83 -23.99 -5.39 -2.45
CA SER A 83 -23.90 -5.99 -3.79
C SER A 83 -24.15 -4.97 -4.90
N ALA A 84 -25.18 -4.15 -4.78
CA ALA A 84 -25.57 -3.15 -5.78
C ALA A 84 -24.56 -1.97 -5.89
N GLU A 85 -23.87 -1.61 -4.82
CA GLU A 85 -22.87 -0.52 -4.83
C GLU A 85 -21.56 -0.96 -5.50
N LEU A 86 -21.18 -2.20 -5.30
CA LEU A 86 -20.00 -2.82 -5.93
C LEU A 86 -20.22 -3.07 -7.42
N ASP A 87 -21.42 -3.49 -7.83
CA ASP A 87 -21.80 -3.66 -9.23
C ASP A 87 -21.61 -2.37 -10.04
N ASN A 88 -21.90 -1.20 -9.45
CA ASN A 88 -21.70 0.09 -10.09
C ASN A 88 -20.23 0.53 -10.22
N LYS A 89 -19.36 0.14 -9.27
CA LYS A 89 -17.94 0.55 -9.28
C LYS A 89 -17.07 -0.20 -10.28
N CYS A 90 -17.46 -1.41 -10.63
CA CYS A 90 -16.68 -2.24 -11.54
C CYS A 90 -17.06 -2.11 -13.01
N GLY A 91 -18.13 -1.38 -13.33
CA GLY A 91 -18.51 -1.02 -14.72
C GLY A 91 -18.84 -2.20 -15.65
N LEU A 92 -19.10 -3.36 -15.10
CA LEU A 92 -19.43 -4.59 -15.81
C LEU A 92 -20.63 -5.20 -15.07
N ASP A 93 -21.51 -5.90 -15.75
CA ASP A 93 -22.61 -6.70 -15.19
C ASP A 93 -22.11 -7.87 -14.30
N PHE A 94 -21.22 -7.55 -13.38
CA PHE A 94 -20.69 -8.49 -12.41
C PHE A 94 -21.53 -8.39 -11.15
N HIS A 95 -22.35 -9.37 -10.92
CA HIS A 95 -23.03 -9.59 -9.66
C HIS A 95 -22.00 -9.91 -8.58
N TYR A 96 -21.50 -8.87 -7.91
CA TYR A 96 -20.64 -9.01 -6.76
C TYR A 96 -21.38 -9.61 -5.59
N ALA A 97 -20.65 -10.50 -4.91
CA ALA A 97 -20.97 -10.97 -3.58
C ALA A 97 -22.20 -11.90 -3.44
N HIS A 98 -22.47 -12.70 -4.42
CA HIS A 98 -23.33 -13.88 -4.23
C HIS A 98 -22.56 -15.04 -3.61
N TYR A 99 -21.69 -14.73 -2.63
CA TYR A 99 -20.91 -15.74 -1.94
C TYR A 99 -21.72 -16.55 -0.94
N TYR A 100 -22.82 -15.96 -0.45
CA TYR A 100 -23.71 -16.63 0.48
C TYR A 100 -24.91 -17.22 -0.23
N ALA A 101 -25.28 -18.41 0.20
CA ALA A 101 -26.51 -19.06 -0.19
C ALA A 101 -27.11 -19.80 1.00
N ARG A 102 -28.41 -20.10 0.92
CA ARG A 102 -29.07 -20.94 1.92
C ARG A 102 -30.12 -21.84 1.28
N ASP A 103 -30.40 -22.92 1.96
CA ASP A 103 -31.63 -23.70 1.78
C ASP A 103 -32.41 -23.70 3.11
N LYS A 104 -33.43 -24.55 3.22
CA LYS A 104 -34.24 -24.63 4.45
C LYS A 104 -33.49 -25.26 5.66
N LYS A 105 -32.31 -25.85 5.45
CA LYS A 105 -31.54 -26.56 6.47
C LYS A 105 -30.18 -25.93 6.77
N SER A 106 -29.59 -25.23 5.79
CA SER A 106 -28.17 -24.88 5.79
C SER A 106 -27.93 -23.49 5.21
N VAL A 107 -26.84 -22.88 5.65
CA VAL A 107 -26.24 -21.66 5.06
C VAL A 107 -24.88 -22.01 4.51
N PHE A 108 -24.54 -21.46 3.36
CA PHE A 108 -23.29 -21.71 2.65
C PHE A 108 -22.56 -20.40 2.35
N PHE A 109 -21.23 -20.47 2.38
CA PHE A 109 -20.33 -19.39 1.94
C PHE A 109 -19.33 -19.96 0.92
N LYS A 110 -19.29 -19.43 -0.29
CA LYS A 110 -18.41 -19.89 -1.39
C LYS A 110 -18.45 -21.43 -1.57
N GLY A 111 -19.65 -22.00 -1.51
CA GLY A 111 -19.88 -23.45 -1.63
C GLY A 111 -19.51 -24.28 -0.40
N GLU A 112 -19.04 -23.67 0.68
CA GLU A 112 -18.78 -24.33 1.96
C GLU A 112 -19.97 -24.17 2.91
N LEU A 113 -20.31 -25.24 3.64
CA LEU A 113 -21.31 -25.18 4.70
C LEU A 113 -20.82 -24.29 5.84
N ILE A 114 -21.66 -23.35 6.32
CA ILE A 114 -21.39 -22.61 7.56
C ILE A 114 -21.92 -23.44 8.75
N PRO A 115 -21.03 -24.05 9.54
CA PRO A 115 -21.47 -24.90 10.65
C PRO A 115 -22.28 -24.12 11.68
N LYS A 116 -23.42 -24.69 12.12
CA LYS A 116 -24.31 -24.15 13.17
C LYS A 116 -25.08 -22.89 12.77
N ALA A 117 -24.99 -22.40 11.56
CA ALA A 117 -25.81 -21.29 11.12
C ALA A 117 -27.26 -21.71 10.96
N ASP A 118 -28.18 -20.95 11.54
CA ASP A 118 -29.62 -21.14 11.38
C ASP A 118 -30.12 -20.40 10.15
N PRO A 119 -30.49 -21.10 9.06
CA PRO A 119 -30.93 -20.45 7.84
C PRO A 119 -32.23 -19.63 8.00
N GLY A 120 -33.03 -19.96 9.03
CA GLY A 120 -34.27 -19.26 9.30
C GLY A 120 -34.10 -17.84 9.81
N SER A 121 -33.04 -17.59 10.57
CA SER A 121 -32.75 -16.29 11.20
C SER A 121 -31.45 -15.64 10.72
N PHE A 122 -30.75 -16.27 9.77
CA PHE A 122 -29.47 -15.74 9.25
C PHE A 122 -29.68 -14.42 8.54
N GLN A 123 -28.90 -13.40 8.94
CA GLN A 123 -28.94 -12.05 8.35
C GLN A 123 -27.56 -11.41 8.34
N PHE A 124 -27.32 -10.54 7.39
CA PHE A 124 -26.10 -9.74 7.34
C PHE A 124 -26.10 -8.64 8.39
N VAL A 125 -24.94 -8.36 8.97
CA VAL A 125 -24.65 -7.17 9.79
C VAL A 125 -23.96 -6.12 8.89
N ASN A 126 -22.97 -6.57 8.13
CA ASN A 126 -22.35 -5.81 7.04
C ASN A 126 -21.83 -6.81 5.98
N GLU A 127 -20.93 -6.38 5.10
CA GLU A 127 -20.35 -7.22 4.04
C GLU A 127 -19.49 -8.39 4.56
N PHE A 128 -18.94 -8.28 5.77
CA PHE A 128 -18.06 -9.29 6.37
C PHE A 128 -18.72 -10.10 7.46
N PHE A 129 -19.59 -9.45 8.23
CA PHE A 129 -20.23 -10.07 9.39
C PHE A 129 -21.67 -10.42 9.12
N ALA A 130 -22.05 -11.58 9.59
CA ALA A 130 -23.43 -12.05 9.60
C ALA A 130 -23.78 -12.60 10.98
N LYS A 131 -25.06 -12.72 11.26
CA LYS A 131 -25.54 -13.33 12.51
C LYS A 131 -26.85 -14.10 12.30
N ASP A 132 -27.10 -15.04 13.19
CA ASP A 132 -28.40 -15.64 13.42
C ASP A 132 -28.89 -15.32 14.85
N ASN A 133 -29.92 -16.01 15.32
CA ASN A 133 -30.45 -15.80 16.68
C ASN A 133 -29.46 -16.22 17.78
N ASN A 134 -28.47 -17.07 17.48
CA ASN A 134 -27.59 -17.68 18.48
C ASN A 134 -26.10 -17.34 18.29
N HIS A 135 -25.70 -17.01 17.07
CA HIS A 135 -24.29 -16.89 16.72
C HIS A 135 -24.00 -15.66 15.86
N VAL A 136 -22.74 -15.25 15.88
CA VAL A 136 -22.16 -14.27 14.97
C VAL A 136 -21.09 -14.94 14.15
N PHE A 137 -21.02 -14.58 12.88
CA PHE A 137 -20.08 -15.12 11.89
C PHE A 137 -19.29 -14.01 11.23
N TYR A 138 -18.03 -14.26 10.95
CA TYR A 138 -17.22 -13.54 9.98
C TYR A 138 -17.00 -14.47 8.79
N GLN A 139 -17.63 -14.17 7.67
CA GLN A 139 -17.70 -15.07 6.53
C GLN A 139 -18.28 -16.45 6.95
N GLU A 140 -17.54 -17.56 6.76
CA GLU A 140 -17.98 -18.90 7.15
C GLU A 140 -17.67 -19.25 8.61
N LYS A 141 -16.92 -18.42 9.31
CA LYS A 141 -16.38 -18.74 10.62
C LYS A 141 -17.23 -18.16 11.76
N LYS A 142 -17.73 -19.02 12.64
CA LYS A 142 -18.37 -18.56 13.89
C LYS A 142 -17.35 -17.86 14.80
N ILE A 143 -17.65 -16.64 15.25
CA ILE A 143 -16.78 -15.85 16.10
C ILE A 143 -17.36 -15.56 17.50
N SER A 144 -18.69 -15.49 17.65
CA SER A 144 -19.32 -15.20 18.93
C SER A 144 -20.67 -15.92 19.09
N ASP A 145 -21.08 -16.15 20.34
CA ASP A 145 -22.41 -16.63 20.76
C ASP A 145 -23.28 -15.49 21.35
N LYS A 146 -22.96 -14.21 21.05
CA LYS A 146 -23.62 -13.04 21.62
C LYS A 146 -24.20 -12.11 20.54
N PRO A 147 -25.08 -12.60 19.64
CA PRO A 147 -25.58 -11.82 18.51
C PRO A 147 -26.36 -10.56 18.89
N ASN A 148 -26.98 -10.55 20.10
CA ASN A 148 -27.76 -9.41 20.58
C ASN A 148 -26.89 -8.24 21.11
N LEU A 149 -25.64 -8.51 21.49
CA LEU A 149 -24.68 -7.51 21.97
C LEU A 149 -23.66 -7.12 20.91
N PHE A 150 -23.70 -7.81 19.77
CA PHE A 150 -22.73 -7.62 18.70
C PHE A 150 -22.99 -6.30 17.96
N LYS A 151 -21.92 -5.54 17.80
CA LYS A 151 -21.91 -4.28 17.04
C LYS A 151 -20.59 -4.10 16.28
N ILE A 152 -20.66 -3.46 15.12
CA ILE A 152 -19.50 -3.00 14.36
C ILE A 152 -18.98 -1.70 14.98
N LEU A 153 -17.69 -1.46 14.85
CA LEU A 153 -17.03 -0.22 15.25
C LEU A 153 -16.79 0.63 13.99
N ASP A 154 -17.88 1.17 13.44
CA ASP A 154 -17.91 1.79 12.10
C ASP A 154 -16.92 2.95 11.93
N ASP A 155 -16.56 3.65 13.01
CA ASP A 155 -15.61 4.77 12.99
C ASP A 155 -14.17 4.32 12.63
N HIS A 156 -13.88 3.01 12.69
CA HIS A 156 -12.55 2.42 12.49
C HIS A 156 -12.53 1.33 11.43
N GLY A 157 -13.50 1.36 10.53
CA GLY A 157 -13.61 0.42 9.42
C GLY A 157 -14.46 -0.82 9.73
N PRO A 158 -14.87 -1.52 8.69
CA PRO A 158 -15.93 -2.56 8.77
C PRO A 158 -15.45 -3.87 9.39
N SER A 159 -14.15 -4.02 9.66
CA SER A 159 -13.56 -5.26 10.18
C SER A 159 -13.48 -5.33 11.70
N TYR A 160 -13.69 -4.20 12.40
CA TYR A 160 -13.67 -4.16 13.86
C TYR A 160 -15.07 -4.32 14.45
N ALA A 161 -15.18 -5.15 15.48
CA ALA A 161 -16.45 -5.41 16.14
C ALA A 161 -16.29 -5.65 17.66
N PHE A 162 -17.43 -5.59 18.37
CA PHE A 162 -17.51 -5.85 19.80
C PHE A 162 -18.78 -6.67 20.12
N ASP A 163 -18.66 -7.70 20.95
CA ASP A 163 -19.78 -8.59 21.33
C ASP A 163 -20.29 -8.40 22.78
N GLY A 164 -19.92 -7.29 23.42
CA GLY A 164 -20.23 -7.02 24.83
C GLY A 164 -19.16 -7.54 25.81
N ASP A 165 -18.25 -8.38 25.36
CA ASP A 165 -17.19 -8.97 26.19
C ASP A 165 -15.80 -8.92 25.53
N LYS A 166 -15.73 -9.08 24.22
CA LYS A 166 -14.50 -9.11 23.45
C LYS A 166 -14.57 -8.16 22.27
N TYR A 167 -13.43 -7.61 21.89
CA TYR A 167 -13.23 -6.95 20.61
C TYR A 167 -12.71 -7.94 19.58
N PHE A 168 -13.04 -7.69 18.36
CA PHE A 168 -12.63 -8.51 17.20
C PHE A 168 -12.07 -7.62 16.11
N TYR A 169 -11.03 -8.10 15.48
CA TYR A 169 -10.65 -7.72 14.12
C TYR A 169 -10.83 -8.96 13.25
N GLU A 170 -11.84 -8.93 12.38
CA GLU A 170 -12.24 -10.12 11.61
C GLU A 170 -12.57 -11.30 12.53
N THR A 171 -11.73 -12.35 12.48
CA THR A 171 -11.87 -13.56 13.32
C THR A 171 -10.99 -13.55 14.57
N ARG A 172 -10.17 -12.51 14.75
CA ARG A 172 -9.17 -12.42 15.84
C ARG A 172 -9.76 -11.74 17.05
N GLU A 173 -9.69 -12.42 18.18
CA GLU A 173 -10.15 -11.88 19.46
C GLU A 173 -9.11 -11.00 20.12
N MET A 174 -9.53 -9.86 20.66
CA MET A 174 -8.71 -8.94 21.44
C MET A 174 -9.33 -8.71 22.82
N GLY A 175 -8.52 -8.32 23.81
CA GLY A 175 -8.97 -8.09 25.18
C GLY A 175 -9.83 -6.85 25.31
N LYS A 176 -10.80 -6.86 26.23
CA LYS A 176 -11.66 -5.69 26.47
C LYS A 176 -11.11 -4.68 27.47
N ASN A 177 -10.25 -5.13 28.40
CA ASN A 177 -9.76 -4.29 29.48
C ASN A 177 -8.74 -3.28 28.94
N GLY A 178 -9.12 -2.00 28.92
CA GLY A 178 -8.28 -0.93 28.40
C GLY A 178 -8.17 -0.92 26.88
N PHE A 179 -9.08 -1.61 26.17
CA PHE A 179 -9.08 -1.59 24.70
C PHE A 179 -9.30 -0.16 24.19
N ARG A 180 -8.42 0.24 23.29
CA ARG A 180 -8.54 1.48 22.54
C ARG A 180 -7.77 1.40 21.23
N PHE A 181 -8.11 2.27 20.30
CA PHE A 181 -7.28 2.54 19.13
C PHE A 181 -6.10 3.39 19.54
N VAL A 182 -4.94 3.12 18.99
CA VAL A 182 -3.75 3.95 19.21
C VAL A 182 -3.91 5.25 18.46
N ASP A 183 -3.63 6.39 19.11
CA ASP A 183 -3.84 7.72 18.54
C ASP A 183 -3.20 7.86 17.15
N GLY A 184 -4.01 8.23 16.17
CA GLY A 184 -3.57 8.44 14.79
C GLY A 184 -3.47 7.19 13.94
N SER A 185 -4.10 6.08 14.37
CA SER A 185 -4.13 4.82 13.63
C SER A 185 -5.51 4.16 13.61
N ASP A 186 -5.86 3.61 12.46
CA ASP A 186 -7.02 2.72 12.31
C ASP A 186 -6.63 1.23 12.31
N VAL A 187 -5.33 0.92 12.30
CA VAL A 187 -4.81 -0.45 12.26
C VAL A 187 -4.17 -0.91 13.56
N TYR A 188 -3.66 0.03 14.38
CA TYR A 188 -3.11 -0.30 15.68
C TYR A 188 -4.15 -0.11 16.78
N THR A 189 -4.34 -1.17 17.55
CA THR A 189 -5.16 -1.16 18.76
C THR A 189 -4.35 -1.68 19.95
N GLU A 190 -4.77 -1.38 21.15
CA GLU A 190 -4.15 -1.92 22.35
C GLU A 190 -5.19 -2.27 23.41
N ASP A 191 -4.82 -3.15 24.32
CA ASP A 191 -5.50 -3.39 25.57
C ASP A 191 -4.54 -3.23 26.76
N ALA A 192 -4.94 -3.60 27.94
CA ALA A 192 -4.09 -3.51 29.15
C ALA A 192 -2.82 -4.39 29.07
N ARG A 193 -2.73 -5.33 28.13
CA ARG A 193 -1.68 -6.34 28.06
C ARG A 193 -0.89 -6.33 26.77
N PHE A 194 -1.52 -6.00 25.64
CA PHE A 194 -0.96 -6.17 24.33
C PHE A 194 -1.23 -4.96 23.44
N VAL A 195 -0.35 -4.76 22.46
CA VAL A 195 -0.58 -3.96 21.27
C VAL A 195 -0.88 -4.91 20.12
N TYR A 196 -1.80 -4.52 19.24
CA TYR A 196 -2.20 -5.30 18.09
C TYR A 196 -2.04 -4.44 16.82
N HIS A 197 -1.65 -5.08 15.74
CA HIS A 197 -1.71 -4.55 14.38
C HIS A 197 -2.64 -5.44 13.58
N ASP A 198 -3.76 -4.91 13.07
CA ASP A 198 -4.81 -5.69 12.40
C ASP A 198 -5.23 -6.94 13.21
N GLY A 199 -5.44 -6.76 14.51
CA GLY A 199 -5.80 -7.84 15.43
C GLY A 199 -4.69 -8.86 15.71
N VAL A 200 -3.49 -8.72 15.15
CA VAL A 200 -2.32 -9.56 15.43
C VAL A 200 -1.51 -8.94 16.55
N VAL A 201 -1.18 -9.72 17.59
CA VAL A 201 -0.33 -9.24 18.68
C VAL A 201 1.04 -8.83 18.18
N VAL A 202 1.40 -7.57 18.40
CA VAL A 202 2.75 -7.05 18.15
C VAL A 202 3.68 -7.58 19.25
N LYS A 203 4.46 -8.60 18.92
CA LYS A 203 5.30 -9.31 19.88
C LYS A 203 6.35 -8.40 20.50
N GLY A 204 6.38 -8.34 21.82
CA GLY A 204 7.36 -7.55 22.57
C GLY A 204 6.97 -6.09 22.76
N ALA A 205 5.88 -5.61 22.20
CA ALA A 205 5.41 -4.25 22.41
C ALA A 205 4.85 -4.05 23.83
N ASP A 206 5.23 -2.94 24.45
CA ASP A 206 4.71 -2.49 25.73
C ASP A 206 3.60 -1.43 25.52
N PRO A 207 2.31 -1.77 25.73
CA PRO A 207 1.21 -0.84 25.49
C PRO A 207 1.29 0.44 26.31
N LYS A 208 2.01 0.44 27.43
CA LYS A 208 2.15 1.65 28.27
C LYS A 208 3.06 2.73 27.69
N SER A 209 3.93 2.34 26.77
CA SER A 209 4.91 3.24 26.16
C SER A 209 4.88 3.21 24.63
N PHE A 210 3.93 2.50 24.06
CA PHE A 210 3.80 2.40 22.60
C PHE A 210 3.30 3.70 22.00
N VAL A 211 4.02 4.20 20.98
CA VAL A 211 3.67 5.41 20.25
C VAL A 211 3.95 5.23 18.76
N LEU A 212 3.07 5.82 17.94
CA LEU A 212 3.23 5.86 16.49
C LEU A 212 3.99 7.12 16.05
N TYR A 213 4.78 6.98 15.01
CA TYR A 213 5.30 8.13 14.29
C TYR A 213 4.30 8.57 13.23
N LYS A 214 3.95 9.86 13.25
CA LYS A 214 3.02 10.44 12.28
C LYS A 214 3.53 10.26 10.86
N SER A 215 2.62 9.95 9.95
CA SER A 215 2.93 9.79 8.52
C SER A 215 3.94 8.67 8.20
N SER A 216 4.03 7.66 9.04
CA SER A 216 4.87 6.48 8.79
C SER A 216 4.21 5.22 9.36
N ALA A 217 4.63 4.06 8.86
CA ALA A 217 4.24 2.76 9.42
C ALA A 217 5.06 2.37 10.66
N LEU A 218 5.92 3.28 11.16
CA LEU A 218 6.81 2.99 12.26
C LEU A 218 6.18 3.37 13.60
N ALA A 219 6.46 2.52 14.58
CA ALA A 219 6.10 2.72 15.96
C ALA A 219 7.29 2.45 16.86
N LYS A 220 7.24 2.90 18.10
CA LYS A 220 8.19 2.48 19.13
C LYS A 220 7.53 2.35 20.50
N ASP A 221 8.16 1.58 21.34
CA ASP A 221 8.00 1.64 22.77
C ASP A 221 9.32 2.06 23.45
N LYS A 222 9.42 1.90 24.76
CA LYS A 222 10.65 2.22 25.50
C LYS A 222 11.87 1.37 25.12
N SER A 223 11.68 0.21 24.49
CA SER A 223 12.71 -0.82 24.28
C SER A 223 12.92 -1.18 22.81
N HIS A 224 11.90 -1.02 21.98
CA HIS A 224 11.91 -1.49 20.60
C HIS A 224 11.34 -0.45 19.64
N VAL A 225 11.74 -0.57 18.38
CA VAL A 225 11.14 0.09 17.24
C VAL A 225 10.48 -0.97 16.36
N PHE A 226 9.30 -0.67 15.84
CA PHE A 226 8.49 -1.60 15.07
C PHE A 226 8.18 -1.04 13.68
N SER A 227 8.09 -1.93 12.71
CA SER A 227 7.40 -1.74 11.45
C SER A 227 6.28 -2.77 11.39
N ASP A 228 5.05 -2.29 11.27
CA ASP A 228 3.85 -3.13 11.37
C ASP A 228 3.88 -3.98 12.67
N ASP A 229 3.74 -5.29 12.56
CA ASP A 229 3.76 -6.22 13.69
C ASP A 229 5.18 -6.71 14.10
N LYS A 230 6.25 -6.15 13.49
CA LYS A 230 7.62 -6.68 13.63
C LYS A 230 8.58 -5.69 14.27
N VAL A 231 9.42 -6.21 15.18
CA VAL A 231 10.55 -5.45 15.71
C VAL A 231 11.60 -5.25 14.62
N ILE A 232 12.08 -4.01 14.48
CA ILE A 232 13.25 -3.70 13.64
C ILE A 232 14.51 -4.03 14.46
N PRO A 233 15.29 -5.02 14.05
CA PRO A 233 16.43 -5.47 14.86
C PRO A 233 17.58 -4.45 14.89
N GLY A 234 18.23 -4.31 16.03
CA GLY A 234 19.46 -3.51 16.19
C GLY A 234 19.24 -2.00 16.25
N VAL A 235 18.00 -1.53 16.36
CA VAL A 235 17.66 -0.11 16.54
C VAL A 235 17.70 0.26 18.02
N ASP A 236 18.32 1.38 18.36
CA ASP A 236 18.28 1.94 19.71
C ASP A 236 17.02 2.78 19.90
N ALA A 237 15.99 2.17 20.48
CA ALA A 237 14.67 2.81 20.66
C ALA A 237 14.72 4.08 21.49
N ALA A 238 15.67 4.19 22.42
CA ALA A 238 15.81 5.36 23.30
C ALA A 238 16.20 6.62 22.54
N SER A 239 17.08 6.49 21.56
CA SER A 239 17.54 7.61 20.71
C SER A 239 16.82 7.70 19.35
N PHE A 240 15.95 6.72 19.05
CA PHE A 240 15.24 6.68 17.77
C PHE A 240 14.24 7.82 17.63
N ARG A 241 14.37 8.58 16.53
CA ARG A 241 13.51 9.74 16.23
C ARG A 241 13.38 9.96 14.74
N GLN A 242 12.27 10.55 14.34
CA GLN A 242 12.02 11.03 12.99
C GLN A 242 12.81 12.34 12.73
N LEU A 243 13.29 12.51 11.52
CA LEU A 243 13.94 13.74 11.07
C LEU A 243 12.95 14.59 10.26
N ASP A 244 12.75 15.83 10.69
CA ASP A 244 12.00 16.89 9.98
C ASP A 244 10.65 16.46 9.36
N ASN A 245 9.88 15.61 10.07
CA ASN A 245 8.63 15.02 9.58
C ASN A 245 8.76 14.30 8.22
N SER A 246 9.96 13.87 7.88
CA SER A 246 10.26 13.13 6.65
C SER A 246 10.11 11.61 6.84
N VAL A 247 10.43 10.86 5.80
CA VAL A 247 10.53 9.38 5.86
C VAL A 247 11.87 8.91 6.44
N LEU A 248 12.77 9.84 6.78
CA LEU A 248 14.03 9.55 7.44
C LEU A 248 13.87 9.49 8.95
N PHE A 249 14.51 8.49 9.51
CA PHE A 249 14.64 8.28 10.95
C PHE A 249 16.09 8.04 11.29
N ARG A 250 16.46 8.33 12.53
CA ARG A 250 17.79 8.00 13.04
C ARG A 250 17.75 7.49 14.46
N ASP A 251 18.72 6.69 14.80
CA ASP A 251 19.14 6.51 16.19
C ASP A 251 20.57 7.07 16.38
N LYS A 252 21.19 6.80 17.50
CA LYS A 252 22.57 7.25 17.79
C LYS A 252 23.64 6.64 16.87
N SER A 253 23.32 5.59 16.12
CA SER A 253 24.29 4.78 15.38
C SER A 253 24.03 4.66 13.89
N ALA A 254 22.83 5.00 13.44
CA ALA A 254 22.42 4.77 12.06
C ALA A 254 21.29 5.67 11.59
N LEU A 255 21.20 5.84 10.29
CA LEU A 255 20.08 6.42 9.58
C LEU A 255 19.17 5.31 9.03
N TYR A 256 17.88 5.59 8.95
CA TYR A 256 16.87 4.67 8.44
C TYR A 256 15.94 5.40 7.47
N TYR A 257 15.55 4.73 6.39
CA TYR A 257 14.52 5.19 5.47
C TYR A 257 13.31 4.27 5.60
N ALA A 258 12.20 4.80 6.10
CA ALA A 258 10.97 4.03 6.34
C ALA A 258 11.18 2.69 7.10
N GLY A 259 12.19 2.62 7.97
CA GLY A 259 12.53 1.43 8.75
C GLY A 259 13.71 0.62 8.21
N ASP A 260 14.09 0.80 6.97
CA ASP A 260 15.28 0.17 6.41
C ASP A 260 16.56 0.93 6.81
N ARG A 261 17.52 0.21 7.37
CA ARG A 261 18.78 0.79 7.77
C ARG A 261 19.62 1.16 6.55
N LEU A 262 19.98 2.45 6.44
CA LEU A 262 20.91 2.97 5.45
C LEU A 262 22.35 2.81 5.97
N GLY A 263 23.10 1.90 5.40
CA GLY A 263 24.49 1.70 5.76
C GLY A 263 25.39 2.85 5.29
N ASN A 264 26.45 3.15 6.05
CA ASN A 264 27.52 4.11 5.68
C ASN A 264 27.09 5.58 5.50
N VAL A 265 25.89 5.97 5.90
CA VAL A 265 25.45 7.36 5.94
C VAL A 265 25.67 7.91 7.34
N ASP A 266 26.24 9.09 7.46
CA ASP A 266 26.38 9.77 8.76
C ASP A 266 25.02 10.25 9.29
N PRO A 267 24.47 9.62 10.35
CA PRO A 267 23.14 9.98 10.82
C PRO A 267 23.06 11.37 11.47
N ASP A 268 24.17 11.98 11.82
CA ASP A 268 24.20 13.28 12.50
C ASP A 268 24.01 14.44 11.53
N SER A 269 24.46 14.30 10.30
CA SER A 269 24.42 15.33 9.27
C SER A 269 23.44 15.04 8.12
N ALA A 270 22.88 13.82 8.08
CA ALA A 270 22.05 13.38 6.97
C ALA A 270 20.72 14.15 6.85
N HIS A 271 20.36 14.46 5.62
CA HIS A 271 19.06 15.04 5.23
C HIS A 271 18.66 14.56 3.84
N LEU A 272 17.39 14.74 3.47
CA LEU A 272 16.93 14.52 2.11
C LEU A 272 17.28 15.73 1.24
N SER A 273 17.61 15.49 -0.02
CA SER A 273 17.70 16.52 -1.05
C SER A 273 16.37 17.23 -1.26
N GLN A 274 16.37 18.34 -1.97
CA GLN A 274 15.19 19.21 -2.12
C GLN A 274 13.95 18.49 -2.69
N LEU A 275 14.14 17.52 -3.58
CA LEU A 275 13.07 16.72 -4.18
C LEU A 275 12.94 15.32 -3.57
N ASN A 276 13.72 15.03 -2.54
CA ASN A 276 13.72 13.77 -1.77
C ASN A 276 14.20 12.52 -2.54
N ASN A 277 14.94 12.66 -3.64
CA ASN A 277 15.48 11.52 -4.37
C ASN A 277 16.84 11.06 -3.86
N TYR A 278 17.54 11.91 -3.11
CA TYR A 278 18.86 11.64 -2.57
C TYR A 278 18.90 11.85 -1.06
N VAL A 279 19.77 11.11 -0.41
CA VAL A 279 20.23 11.40 0.95
C VAL A 279 21.59 12.06 0.85
N VAL A 280 21.79 13.16 1.55
CA VAL A 280 23.05 13.91 1.61
C VAL A 280 23.49 13.97 3.05
N ASP A 281 24.75 13.62 3.32
CA ASP A 281 25.39 13.88 4.62
C ASP A 281 26.51 14.93 4.47
N ALA A 282 27.24 15.20 5.51
CA ALA A 282 28.32 16.23 5.48
C ALA A 282 29.44 15.92 4.45
N HIS A 283 29.53 14.69 3.96
CA HIS A 283 30.65 14.23 3.17
C HIS A 283 30.27 13.69 1.80
N LYS A 284 29.05 13.13 1.67
CA LYS A 284 28.68 12.32 0.53
C LYS A 284 27.20 12.52 0.13
N VAL A 285 26.94 12.19 -1.11
CA VAL A 285 25.59 12.09 -1.68
C VAL A 285 25.28 10.63 -1.96
N TYR A 286 24.07 10.20 -1.66
CA TYR A 286 23.62 8.83 -1.86
C TYR A 286 22.31 8.79 -2.63
N SER A 287 22.22 7.91 -3.61
CA SER A 287 20.94 7.52 -4.20
C SER A 287 20.26 6.43 -3.35
N LEU A 288 18.92 6.45 -3.33
CA LEU A 288 18.14 5.42 -2.67
C LEU A 288 17.78 4.32 -3.67
N VAL A 289 18.28 3.12 -3.42
CA VAL A 289 18.08 1.96 -4.30
C VAL A 289 17.18 0.95 -3.61
N LYS A 290 16.16 0.49 -4.31
CA LYS A 290 15.22 -0.52 -3.84
C LYS A 290 15.53 -1.86 -4.51
N ASP A 291 15.72 -2.90 -3.71
CA ASP A 291 15.92 -4.26 -4.21
C ASP A 291 14.59 -4.96 -4.56
N ASP A 292 14.68 -6.19 -5.09
CA ASP A 292 13.50 -6.99 -5.49
C ASP A 292 12.59 -7.35 -4.30
N SER A 293 13.09 -7.31 -3.07
CA SER A 293 12.30 -7.53 -1.85
C SER A 293 11.58 -6.26 -1.37
N GLY A 294 11.91 -5.13 -1.99
CA GLY A 294 11.40 -3.81 -1.62
C GLY A 294 12.24 -3.09 -0.57
N LYS A 295 13.34 -3.67 -0.10
CA LYS A 295 14.23 -3.05 0.88
C LYS A 295 15.04 -1.92 0.26
N VAL A 296 15.11 -0.80 0.97
CA VAL A 296 15.85 0.39 0.55
C VAL A 296 17.26 0.37 1.12
N SER A 297 18.23 0.74 0.30
CA SER A 297 19.64 0.96 0.69
C SER A 297 20.17 2.27 0.11
N ALA A 298 21.18 2.83 0.73
CA ALA A 298 21.89 4.01 0.24
C ALA A 298 23.13 3.58 -0.58
N MET A 299 23.19 4.02 -1.82
CA MET A 299 24.33 3.80 -2.71
C MET A 299 25.05 5.13 -2.91
N GLU A 300 26.34 5.16 -2.57
CA GLU A 300 27.17 6.36 -2.72
C GLU A 300 27.27 6.80 -4.18
N MET A 301 27.07 8.09 -4.41
CA MET A 301 27.22 8.75 -5.69
C MET A 301 28.63 9.32 -5.78
N GLU A 302 29.58 8.51 -6.28
CA GLU A 302 30.98 8.89 -6.34
C GLU A 302 31.20 10.21 -7.11
N GLY A 303 32.14 11.03 -6.62
CA GLY A 303 32.54 12.28 -7.25
C GLY A 303 31.63 13.48 -7.02
N ARG A 304 30.47 13.33 -6.32
CA ARG A 304 29.61 14.47 -5.94
C ARG A 304 30.20 15.24 -4.79
N ASP A 305 30.11 16.56 -4.84
CA ASP A 305 30.43 17.46 -3.76
C ASP A 305 29.19 17.69 -2.89
N ALA A 306 29.09 16.96 -1.79
CA ALA A 306 27.92 17.01 -0.89
C ALA A 306 27.62 18.41 -0.36
N SER A 307 28.65 19.25 -0.16
CA SER A 307 28.52 20.59 0.40
C SER A 307 27.80 21.59 -0.53
N THR A 308 27.81 21.31 -1.83
CA THR A 308 27.22 22.16 -2.87
C THR A 308 26.23 21.45 -3.76
N PHE A 309 25.91 20.20 -3.44
CA PHE A 309 24.97 19.38 -4.22
C PHE A 309 23.57 19.97 -4.20
N VAL A 310 22.99 20.12 -5.38
CA VAL A 310 21.62 20.61 -5.60
C VAL A 310 20.93 19.71 -6.58
N GLU A 311 19.81 19.14 -6.17
CA GLU A 311 18.88 18.43 -7.03
C GLU A 311 17.96 19.45 -7.73
N LEU A 312 18.04 19.55 -9.05
CA LEU A 312 17.27 20.51 -9.84
C LEU A 312 15.96 19.89 -10.37
N SER A 313 15.98 18.60 -10.69
CA SER A 313 14.82 17.80 -11.08
C SER A 313 15.15 16.32 -10.94
N ALA A 314 14.20 15.45 -11.25
CA ALA A 314 14.41 13.99 -11.25
C ALA A 314 15.53 13.51 -12.20
N ASN A 315 16.03 14.34 -13.09
CA ASN A 315 17.07 13.96 -14.05
C ASN A 315 18.26 14.92 -14.07
N TRP A 316 18.19 16.02 -13.34
CA TRP A 316 19.23 17.04 -13.36
C TRP A 316 19.67 17.39 -11.96
N GLU A 317 20.95 17.30 -11.71
CA GLU A 317 21.63 17.73 -10.50
C GLU A 317 22.83 18.60 -10.86
N LYS A 318 23.32 19.36 -9.90
CA LYS A 318 24.61 20.03 -9.98
C LYS A 318 25.28 20.18 -8.63
N ASP A 319 26.59 20.31 -8.65
CA ASP A 319 27.40 20.75 -7.52
C ASP A 319 28.39 21.86 -7.95
N SER A 320 29.36 22.16 -7.13
CA SER A 320 30.38 23.16 -7.46
C SER A 320 31.32 22.75 -8.59
N ARG A 321 31.32 21.49 -9.02
CA ARG A 321 32.28 20.93 -9.98
C ARG A 321 31.63 20.56 -11.29
N HIS A 322 30.38 20.06 -11.27
CA HIS A 322 29.73 19.52 -12.46
C HIS A 322 28.23 19.75 -12.50
N VAL A 323 27.69 19.70 -13.69
CA VAL A 323 26.26 19.44 -13.96
C VAL A 323 26.13 17.96 -14.29
N TYR A 324 25.06 17.34 -13.81
CA TYR A 324 24.78 15.93 -14.06
C TYR A 324 23.41 15.76 -14.73
N PHE A 325 23.33 14.79 -15.61
CA PHE A 325 22.07 14.33 -16.21
C PHE A 325 21.94 12.81 -16.04
N LYS A 326 20.94 12.37 -15.30
CA LYS A 326 20.72 10.94 -14.98
C LYS A 326 22.00 10.29 -14.45
N ASP A 327 22.54 10.90 -13.43
CA ASP A 327 23.75 10.47 -12.73
C ASP A 327 25.09 10.56 -13.52
N GLU A 328 25.07 10.94 -14.79
CA GLU A 328 26.27 11.11 -15.63
C GLU A 328 26.70 12.59 -15.71
N ILE A 329 28.00 12.85 -15.74
CA ILE A 329 28.53 14.21 -15.90
C ILE A 329 28.13 14.78 -17.24
N PHE A 330 27.53 15.96 -17.22
CA PHE A 330 27.19 16.73 -18.41
C PHE A 330 28.14 17.93 -18.57
N ASP A 331 29.26 17.70 -19.22
CA ASP A 331 30.35 18.66 -19.39
C ASP A 331 30.09 19.74 -20.47
N GLN A 332 28.98 19.65 -21.21
CA GLN A 332 28.65 20.59 -22.29
C GLN A 332 27.95 21.87 -21.80
N ALA A 333 27.49 21.88 -20.54
CA ALA A 333 26.84 23.03 -19.94
C ALA A 333 27.84 23.97 -19.29
N ASP A 334 27.50 25.27 -19.29
CA ASP A 334 28.20 26.23 -18.46
C ASP A 334 27.70 26.08 -17.01
N LEU A 335 28.52 25.48 -16.18
CA LEU A 335 28.19 25.11 -14.79
C LEU A 335 27.68 26.27 -13.97
N GLU A 336 28.31 27.45 -14.08
CA GLU A 336 28.00 28.61 -13.26
C GLU A 336 26.59 29.14 -13.54
N SER A 337 26.16 29.15 -14.79
CA SER A 337 24.88 29.69 -15.22
C SER A 337 23.80 28.63 -15.43
N PHE A 338 24.12 27.34 -15.31
CA PHE A 338 23.15 26.26 -15.53
C PHE A 338 22.04 26.25 -14.49
N HIS A 339 20.80 26.23 -14.97
CA HIS A 339 19.60 26.17 -14.17
C HIS A 339 18.44 25.55 -14.95
N LEU A 340 17.33 25.28 -14.27
CA LEU A 340 16.06 24.98 -14.91
C LEU A 340 15.18 26.23 -14.88
N THR A 341 14.50 26.50 -15.99
CA THR A 341 13.46 27.54 -16.03
C THR A 341 12.25 27.14 -15.19
N ASP A 342 11.32 28.07 -14.96
CA ASP A 342 10.04 27.77 -14.27
C ASP A 342 9.22 26.67 -14.98
N ALA A 343 9.43 26.49 -16.28
CA ALA A 343 8.83 25.40 -17.05
C ALA A 343 9.63 24.07 -17.00
N GLY A 344 10.71 24.01 -16.19
CA GLY A 344 11.56 22.83 -16.05
C GLY A 344 12.51 22.59 -17.24
N ILE A 345 12.72 23.57 -18.09
CA ILE A 345 13.59 23.45 -19.26
C ILE A 345 15.03 23.77 -18.83
N PRO A 346 16.00 22.85 -19.07
CA PRO A 346 17.39 23.09 -18.74
C PRO A 346 18.02 24.09 -19.70
N GLU A 347 18.70 25.10 -19.12
CA GLU A 347 19.42 26.12 -19.88
C GLU A 347 20.64 26.66 -19.12
N ASP A 348 21.59 27.18 -19.86
CA ASP A 348 22.70 27.97 -19.36
C ASP A 348 22.77 29.32 -20.12
N LYS A 349 23.77 30.13 -19.86
CA LYS A 349 23.96 31.42 -20.54
C LYS A 349 24.10 31.32 -22.07
N ASN A 350 24.40 30.13 -22.59
CA ASN A 350 24.70 29.91 -24.01
C ASN A 350 23.61 29.13 -24.74
N TYR A 351 23.03 28.14 -24.07
CA TYR A 351 22.16 27.17 -24.75
C TYR A 351 20.96 26.77 -23.90
N ARG A 352 19.88 26.42 -24.59
CA ARG A 352 18.77 25.66 -24.03
C ARG A 352 18.92 24.20 -24.46
N TYR A 353 18.55 23.28 -23.61
CA TYR A 353 18.75 21.85 -23.82
C TYR A 353 17.43 21.07 -23.83
N ARG A 354 17.42 19.97 -24.59
CA ARG A 354 16.42 18.90 -24.47
C ARG A 354 17.17 17.63 -24.11
N ASN A 355 17.00 17.14 -22.88
CA ASN A 355 17.93 16.15 -22.32
C ASN A 355 19.37 16.69 -22.46
N THR A 356 20.26 15.96 -23.11
CA THR A 356 21.65 16.36 -23.34
C THR A 356 21.90 17.05 -24.69
N GLN A 357 20.86 17.27 -25.49
CA GLN A 357 21.00 17.90 -26.83
C GLN A 357 20.81 19.41 -26.74
N LYS A 358 21.73 20.17 -27.34
CA LYS A 358 21.61 21.61 -27.52
C LYS A 358 20.50 21.92 -28.51
N LEU A 359 19.45 22.63 -28.09
CA LEU A 359 18.31 22.99 -28.93
C LEU A 359 18.58 24.29 -29.69
N CYS A 360 19.05 25.31 -28.96
CA CYS A 360 19.30 26.63 -29.56
C CYS A 360 20.35 27.38 -28.75
N LYS A 361 21.03 28.31 -29.45
CA LYS A 361 21.99 29.23 -28.84
C LYS A 361 21.28 30.54 -28.51
N PHE A 362 21.54 31.12 -27.35
CA PHE A 362 21.08 32.46 -27.02
C PHE A 362 21.94 33.51 -27.72
N ASP A 363 21.30 34.34 -28.53
CA ASP A 363 21.95 35.57 -29.02
C ASP A 363 21.54 36.73 -28.11
N ARG A 364 22.41 37.08 -27.17
CA ARG A 364 22.17 38.18 -26.24
C ARG A 364 22.28 39.58 -26.90
N THR A 365 22.70 39.65 -28.15
CA THR A 365 22.87 40.92 -28.88
C THR A 365 21.62 41.33 -29.66
N SER A 366 20.69 40.41 -29.85
CA SER A 366 19.40 40.65 -30.49
C SER A 366 18.25 40.48 -29.51
N SER A 367 17.38 41.46 -29.42
CA SER A 367 16.12 41.38 -28.67
C SER A 367 15.09 40.48 -29.39
N ALA A 368 15.47 39.86 -30.51
CA ALA A 368 14.61 38.92 -31.23
C ALA A 368 14.78 37.51 -30.67
N ARG A 369 13.73 36.92 -30.10
CA ARG A 369 13.62 35.49 -29.83
C ARG A 369 13.85 34.74 -31.14
N LEU A 370 14.87 33.88 -31.19
CA LEU A 370 15.02 32.94 -32.28
C LEU A 370 13.79 31.99 -32.31
N PRO A 371 13.14 31.79 -33.44
CA PRO A 371 11.82 31.17 -33.55
C PRO A 371 11.71 29.73 -33.11
N ASP A 372 12.81 29.02 -32.87
CA ASP A 372 12.83 27.55 -32.67
C ASP A 372 13.22 27.08 -31.28
N CYS A 373 13.34 27.99 -30.28
CA CYS A 373 13.71 27.59 -28.92
C CYS A 373 12.57 26.98 -28.07
N ASP A 374 11.33 27.07 -28.52
CA ASP A 374 10.17 26.65 -27.75
C ASP A 374 9.73 25.18 -27.98
N GLY A 375 10.53 24.40 -28.70
CA GLY A 375 10.35 22.95 -28.77
C GLY A 375 9.17 22.45 -29.59
N ASN A 376 8.45 23.30 -30.30
CA ASN A 376 7.43 22.90 -31.27
C ASN A 376 8.10 22.53 -32.59
N ALA A 377 8.70 21.35 -32.66
CA ALA A 377 8.95 20.72 -33.95
C ALA A 377 7.61 20.27 -34.54
N LYS A 378 7.31 20.73 -35.75
CA LYS A 378 6.22 20.25 -36.59
C LYS A 378 6.35 18.75 -36.87
#